data_4dd9cc7b5952c2eb66ade890df587e18
#
_entry.id   4dd9cc7b5952c2eb66ade890df587e18
#
_cell.length_a   1.000
_cell.length_b   1.000
_cell.length_c   1.000
_cell.angle_alpha   90.00
_cell.angle_beta   90.00
_cell.angle_gamma   90.00
#
_symmetry.space_group_name_H-M   'P 1'
#
loop_
_entity.id
_entity.type
_entity.pdbx_description
1 polymer ?
#
loop_
_entity_poly.entity_id
_entity_poly.type
_entity_poly.pdbx_seq_one_letter_code
_entity_poly.pdbx_strand_id
1 'polypeptide(L)'
;MLAFNHNLESNIFKLQDELQNGAYQPGPYHGFYIHQPKKRLISAAPYRDRVVHHALCNVIEPIFEKTFIYDTYACRREKGTHKAIMRFTEFCRKNKYVLKCDIKKYFPSIDHQILKGLIRRKIACKQTLWLIDKIIDNSNPQEEVVEYFSDDDLFSPVERRKGIPIGNLTSQFFANIYLNGLDHFIKEKLLCKYYIRYCDDFVLFSNDKAKLHQWREAIIKYLESLRLKLHENKSQVSPVTHGTTFLGFRIFPEYRRLVRDNLVLTRRRLKRLKAAFIAGEIDMATCRNSIMAWFGHAKWADTFCLRHKIAEIYL
;
A
#
# COMPACT_ATOMS: atom_id res chain seq x y z
N MET A 1 11.59 15.45 -15.73
CA MET A 1 12.76 15.30 -14.82
C MET A 1 13.97 16.06 -15.38
N LEU A 2 14.49 15.72 -16.55
CA LEU A 2 15.67 16.40 -17.12
C LEU A 2 15.49 17.92 -17.22
N ALA A 3 14.37 18.40 -17.76
CA ALA A 3 14.09 19.83 -17.89
C ALA A 3 14.03 20.59 -16.53
N PHE A 4 13.56 19.95 -15.47
CA PHE A 4 13.55 20.52 -14.12
C PHE A 4 14.96 20.60 -13.54
N ASN A 5 15.78 19.54 -13.74
CA ASN A 5 17.13 19.46 -13.22
C ASN A 5 18.13 20.38 -13.99
N HIS A 6 17.82 20.74 -15.24
CA HIS A 6 18.67 21.63 -16.03
C HIS A 6 18.80 23.02 -15.37
N ASN A 7 17.72 23.52 -14.78
CA ASN A 7 17.69 24.79 -14.04
C ASN A 7 17.24 24.55 -12.58
N LEU A 8 17.86 23.60 -11.89
CA LEU A 8 17.43 23.09 -10.60
C LEU A 8 17.25 24.18 -9.56
N GLU A 9 18.26 25.04 -9.39
CA GLU A 9 18.27 26.10 -8.39
C GLU A 9 17.12 27.10 -8.62
N SER A 10 17.02 27.64 -9.82
CA SER A 10 15.94 28.57 -10.19
C SER A 10 14.54 27.94 -10.01
N ASN A 11 14.38 26.66 -10.38
CA ASN A 11 13.11 25.96 -10.23
C ASN A 11 12.75 25.70 -8.76
N ILE A 12 13.74 25.47 -7.89
CA ILE A 12 13.52 25.30 -6.44
C ILE A 12 13.14 26.64 -5.81
N PHE A 13 13.85 27.74 -6.10
CA PHE A 13 13.49 29.06 -5.57
C PHE A 13 12.10 29.48 -6.04
N LYS A 14 11.76 29.27 -7.30
CA LYS A 14 10.40 29.54 -7.79
C LYS A 14 9.33 28.75 -7.03
N LEU A 15 9.57 27.46 -6.75
CA LEU A 15 8.67 26.64 -5.93
C LEU A 15 8.57 27.16 -4.50
N GLN A 16 9.67 27.59 -3.92
CA GLN A 16 9.71 28.17 -2.58
C GLN A 16 8.85 29.43 -2.52
N ASP A 17 9.02 30.36 -3.46
CA ASP A 17 8.23 31.60 -3.55
C ASP A 17 6.74 31.30 -3.71
N GLU A 18 6.38 30.38 -4.59
CA GLU A 18 4.98 29.98 -4.79
C GLU A 18 4.36 29.39 -3.53
N LEU A 19 5.11 28.58 -2.76
CA LEU A 19 4.62 27.99 -1.51
C LEU A 19 4.51 29.02 -0.40
N GLN A 20 5.47 29.95 -0.28
CA GLN A 20 5.45 31.03 0.72
C GLN A 20 4.30 32.02 0.47
N ASN A 21 4.07 32.38 -0.78
CA ASN A 21 3.03 33.34 -1.18
C ASN A 21 1.64 32.70 -1.35
N GLY A 22 1.50 31.38 -1.12
CA GLY A 22 0.23 30.67 -1.32
C GLY A 22 -0.22 30.55 -2.78
N ALA A 23 0.67 30.83 -3.74
CA ALA A 23 0.39 30.79 -5.17
C ALA A 23 0.57 29.42 -5.81
N TYR A 24 1.13 28.44 -5.08
CA TYR A 24 1.35 27.09 -5.59
C TYR A 24 0.05 26.45 -6.05
N GLN A 25 0.07 25.92 -7.29
CA GLN A 25 -0.99 25.10 -7.85
C GLN A 25 -0.39 23.77 -8.36
N PRO A 26 -0.93 22.61 -7.93
CA PRO A 26 -0.53 21.32 -8.45
C PRO A 26 -0.90 21.21 -9.93
N GLY A 27 -0.01 20.61 -10.71
CA GLY A 27 -0.26 20.33 -12.12
C GLY A 27 -1.16 19.08 -12.33
N PRO A 28 -1.58 18.83 -13.58
CA PRO A 28 -2.41 17.68 -13.91
C PRO A 28 -1.61 16.38 -13.77
N TYR A 29 -2.28 15.32 -13.31
CA TYR A 29 -1.71 13.98 -13.25
C TYR A 29 -1.56 13.37 -14.64
N HIS A 30 -0.46 12.65 -14.85
CA HIS A 30 -0.29 11.76 -15.99
C HIS A 30 -0.81 10.37 -15.63
N GLY A 31 -1.94 9.97 -16.22
CA GLY A 31 -2.58 8.68 -15.96
C GLY A 31 -2.13 7.59 -16.95
N PHE A 32 -1.77 6.41 -16.44
CA PHE A 32 -1.52 5.23 -17.27
C PHE A 32 -1.96 3.96 -16.53
N TYR A 33 -2.24 2.91 -17.30
CA TYR A 33 -2.65 1.63 -16.71
C TYR A 33 -1.49 0.65 -16.61
N ILE A 34 -1.34 0.03 -15.44
CA ILE A 34 -0.57 -1.19 -15.28
C ILE A 34 -1.55 -2.37 -15.29
N HIS A 35 -1.17 -3.48 -15.96
CA HIS A 35 -2.07 -4.63 -16.15
C HIS A 35 -1.70 -5.84 -15.29
N GLN A 36 -0.54 -5.82 -14.61
CA GLN A 36 -0.06 -6.93 -13.79
C GLN A 36 0.28 -6.48 -12.37
N PRO A 37 -0.13 -7.24 -11.32
CA PRO A 37 -0.95 -8.45 -11.34
C PRO A 37 -2.44 -8.19 -11.64
N LYS A 38 -2.90 -6.94 -11.54
CA LYS A 38 -4.27 -6.47 -11.83
C LYS A 38 -4.21 -5.15 -12.57
N LYS A 39 -5.23 -4.86 -13.38
CA LYS A 39 -5.38 -3.56 -14.02
C LYS A 39 -5.58 -2.50 -12.93
N ARG A 40 -4.70 -1.49 -12.93
CA ARG A 40 -4.76 -0.34 -12.01
C ARG A 40 -4.42 0.95 -12.75
N LEU A 41 -5.18 2.00 -12.51
CA LEU A 41 -4.82 3.34 -12.94
C LEU A 41 -3.72 3.87 -12.01
N ILE A 42 -2.60 4.22 -12.59
CA ILE A 42 -1.52 4.93 -11.89
C ILE A 42 -1.58 6.39 -12.32
N SER A 43 -1.60 7.28 -11.35
CA SER A 43 -1.68 8.72 -11.57
C SER A 43 -0.38 9.36 -11.08
N ALA A 44 0.53 9.59 -12.01
CA ALA A 44 1.82 10.16 -11.70
C ALA A 44 1.74 11.69 -11.66
N ALA A 45 2.06 12.30 -10.53
CA ALA A 45 2.20 13.74 -10.44
C ALA A 45 3.36 14.26 -11.30
N PRO A 46 3.30 15.48 -11.84
CA PRO A 46 4.45 16.15 -12.47
C PRO A 46 5.68 16.14 -11.55
N TYR A 47 6.87 16.13 -12.16
CA TYR A 47 8.11 16.02 -11.36
C TYR A 47 8.26 17.16 -10.34
N ARG A 48 7.87 18.37 -10.71
CA ARG A 48 7.81 19.54 -9.86
C ARG A 48 6.96 19.28 -8.59
N ASP A 49 5.78 18.71 -8.76
CA ASP A 49 4.88 18.41 -7.65
C ASP A 49 5.38 17.26 -6.78
N ARG A 50 6.10 16.30 -7.37
CA ARG A 50 6.77 15.25 -6.56
C ARG A 50 7.81 15.85 -5.61
N VAL A 51 8.54 16.90 -6.03
CA VAL A 51 9.47 17.64 -5.14
C VAL A 51 8.70 18.21 -3.94
N VAL A 52 7.55 18.86 -4.20
CA VAL A 52 6.68 19.39 -3.13
C VAL A 52 6.13 18.27 -2.24
N HIS A 53 5.68 17.15 -2.82
CA HIS A 53 5.21 16.00 -2.06
C HIS A 53 6.28 15.43 -1.13
N HIS A 54 7.53 15.32 -1.61
CA HIS A 54 8.64 14.87 -0.78
C HIS A 54 8.98 15.86 0.33
N ALA A 55 9.02 17.16 0.02
CA ALA A 55 9.27 18.21 1.02
C ALA A 55 8.20 18.18 2.12
N LEU A 56 6.92 18.09 1.74
CA LEU A 56 5.82 17.97 2.69
C LEU A 56 5.96 16.69 3.56
N CYS A 57 6.17 15.54 2.96
CA CYS A 57 6.30 14.28 3.69
C CYS A 57 7.47 14.31 4.67
N ASN A 58 8.61 14.89 4.31
CA ASN A 58 9.76 15.03 5.22
C ASN A 58 9.40 15.78 6.51
N VAL A 59 8.48 16.75 6.43
CA VAL A 59 8.03 17.55 7.58
C VAL A 59 6.97 16.80 8.41
N ILE A 60 5.97 16.20 7.76
CA ILE A 60 4.82 15.64 8.48
C ILE A 60 5.00 14.17 8.89
N GLU A 61 5.79 13.38 8.14
CA GLU A 61 6.03 11.97 8.44
C GLU A 61 6.54 11.72 9.86
N PRO A 62 7.55 12.46 10.40
CA PRO A 62 8.03 12.25 11.76
C PRO A 62 6.96 12.48 12.85
N ILE A 63 5.94 13.31 12.57
CA ILE A 63 4.84 13.59 13.51
C ILE A 63 3.93 12.38 13.62
N PHE A 64 3.52 11.82 12.45
CA PHE A 64 2.61 10.69 12.42
C PHE A 64 3.30 9.35 12.73
N GLU A 65 4.59 9.20 12.37
CA GLU A 65 5.35 7.97 12.63
C GLU A 65 5.34 7.59 14.11
N LYS A 66 5.35 8.59 15.01
CA LYS A 66 5.23 8.40 16.46
C LYS A 66 3.86 7.86 16.89
N THR A 67 2.84 7.99 16.04
CA THR A 67 1.47 7.54 16.33
C THR A 67 1.15 6.17 15.75
N PHE A 68 1.93 5.68 14.80
CA PHE A 68 1.69 4.39 14.18
C PHE A 68 2.08 3.25 15.12
N ILE A 69 1.25 2.23 15.18
CA ILE A 69 1.60 1.01 15.92
C ILE A 69 2.83 0.33 15.32
N TYR A 70 3.52 -0.51 16.11
CA TYR A 70 4.73 -1.19 15.65
C TYR A 70 4.48 -2.08 14.42
N ASP A 71 3.36 -2.80 14.38
CA ASP A 71 3.08 -3.86 13.38
C ASP A 71 2.35 -3.36 12.12
N THR A 72 2.59 -2.10 11.69
CA THR A 72 2.28 -1.60 10.35
C THR A 72 3.55 -1.51 9.50
N TYR A 73 3.51 -1.99 8.25
CA TYR A 73 4.72 -2.26 7.48
C TYR A 73 4.80 -1.58 6.11
N ALA A 74 3.70 -1.08 5.56
CA ALA A 74 3.71 -0.43 4.25
C ALA A 74 4.26 0.99 4.33
N CYS A 75 5.17 1.34 3.41
CA CYS A 75 5.65 2.71 3.20
C CYS A 75 6.17 3.40 4.48
N ARG A 76 6.83 2.68 5.35
CA ARG A 76 7.48 3.16 6.56
C ARG A 76 8.96 2.82 6.55
N ARG A 77 9.80 3.70 7.11
CA ARG A 77 11.24 3.49 7.24
C ARG A 77 11.53 2.21 8.04
N GLU A 78 12.52 1.46 7.62
CA GLU A 78 12.96 0.21 8.24
C GLU A 78 11.90 -0.90 8.38
N LYS A 79 10.75 -0.75 7.72
CA LYS A 79 9.67 -1.75 7.65
C LYS A 79 9.70 -2.50 6.30
N GLY A 80 8.61 -2.65 5.62
CA GLY A 80 8.50 -3.23 4.28
C GLY A 80 8.09 -4.70 4.28
N THR A 81 7.99 -5.25 3.07
CA THR A 81 7.39 -6.56 2.80
C THR A 81 8.07 -7.70 3.56
N HIS A 82 9.39 -7.74 3.57
CA HIS A 82 10.13 -8.86 4.16
C HIS A 82 9.98 -8.93 5.68
N LYS A 83 10.06 -7.78 6.36
CA LYS A 83 9.83 -7.72 7.82
C LYS A 83 8.38 -8.08 8.18
N ALA A 84 7.41 -7.66 7.36
CA ALA A 84 6.01 -8.04 7.53
C ALA A 84 5.82 -9.57 7.42
N ILE A 85 6.44 -10.22 6.44
CA ILE A 85 6.38 -11.68 6.24
C ILE A 85 7.02 -12.44 7.41
N MET A 86 8.16 -11.98 7.91
CA MET A 86 8.82 -12.57 9.08
C MET A 86 7.91 -12.48 10.31
N ARG A 87 7.34 -11.31 10.56
CA ARG A 87 6.42 -11.08 11.68
C ARG A 87 5.14 -11.91 11.54
N PHE A 88 4.60 -12.01 10.34
CA PHE A 88 3.48 -12.89 10.05
C PHE A 88 3.79 -14.35 10.39
N THR A 89 4.95 -14.86 9.95
CA THR A 89 5.37 -16.25 10.24
C THR A 89 5.51 -16.48 11.75
N GLU A 90 6.06 -15.52 12.49
CA GLU A 90 6.14 -15.59 13.97
C GLU A 90 4.74 -15.72 14.58
N PHE A 91 3.77 -14.91 14.12
CA PHE A 91 2.40 -14.95 14.65
C PHE A 91 1.66 -16.22 14.23
N CYS A 92 1.91 -16.74 13.04
CA CYS A 92 1.40 -18.05 12.61
C CYS A 92 1.80 -19.18 13.55
N ARG A 93 3.07 -19.21 14.00
CA ARG A 93 3.58 -20.23 14.92
C ARG A 93 2.95 -20.20 16.31
N LYS A 94 2.46 -19.03 16.73
CA LYS A 94 1.91 -18.80 18.07
C LYS A 94 0.39 -18.97 18.14
N ASN A 95 -0.31 -19.12 16.99
CA ASN A 95 -1.75 -19.12 16.93
C ASN A 95 -2.29 -20.23 16.02
N LYS A 96 -3.53 -20.66 16.30
CA LYS A 96 -4.22 -21.73 15.53
C LYS A 96 -5.01 -21.19 14.32
N TYR A 97 -5.55 -19.98 14.45
CA TYR A 97 -6.44 -19.37 13.44
C TYR A 97 -5.97 -17.98 13.04
N VAL A 98 -6.29 -17.63 11.80
CA VAL A 98 -6.01 -16.32 11.21
C VAL A 98 -7.27 -15.78 10.56
N LEU A 99 -7.57 -14.51 10.79
CA LEU A 99 -8.52 -13.71 10.04
C LEU A 99 -7.72 -12.82 9.10
N LYS A 100 -7.82 -13.05 7.81
CA LYS A 100 -7.31 -12.15 6.79
C LYS A 100 -8.40 -11.16 6.40
N CYS A 101 -8.06 -9.88 6.26
CA CYS A 101 -8.96 -8.83 5.80
C CYS A 101 -8.33 -8.05 4.64
N ASP A 102 -9.15 -7.66 3.67
CA ASP A 102 -8.80 -6.84 2.50
C ASP A 102 -9.88 -5.76 2.35
N ILE A 103 -9.51 -4.50 2.23
CA ILE A 103 -10.49 -3.40 2.08
C ILE A 103 -10.83 -3.26 0.60
N LYS A 104 -12.13 -3.19 0.31
CA LYS A 104 -12.63 -3.07 -1.07
C LYS A 104 -12.26 -1.71 -1.64
N LYS A 105 -11.55 -1.72 -2.80
CA LYS A 105 -11.16 -0.51 -3.53
C LYS A 105 -10.59 0.61 -2.63
N TYR A 106 -9.64 0.29 -1.75
CA TYR A 106 -9.19 1.17 -0.67
C TYR A 106 -8.85 2.59 -1.12
N PHE A 107 -7.86 2.77 -2.02
CA PHE A 107 -7.43 4.09 -2.48
C PHE A 107 -8.57 4.90 -3.15
N PRO A 108 -9.42 4.32 -4.01
CA PRO A 108 -10.59 5.00 -4.55
C PRO A 108 -11.67 5.36 -3.52
N SER A 109 -11.70 4.66 -2.37
CA SER A 109 -12.74 4.85 -1.33
C SER A 109 -12.37 5.83 -0.25
N ILE A 110 -11.12 6.30 -0.18
CA ILE A 110 -10.68 7.24 0.87
C ILE A 110 -11.46 8.55 0.76
N ASP A 111 -12.26 8.86 1.77
CA ASP A 111 -13.05 10.09 1.85
C ASP A 111 -12.16 11.28 2.18
N HIS A 112 -12.25 12.36 1.38
CA HIS A 112 -11.40 13.53 1.53
C HIS A 112 -11.67 14.28 2.83
N GLN A 113 -12.93 14.40 3.27
CA GLN A 113 -13.28 15.13 4.49
C GLN A 113 -12.77 14.40 5.73
N ILE A 114 -12.98 13.07 5.78
CA ILE A 114 -12.46 12.25 6.88
C ILE A 114 -10.94 12.31 6.92
N LEU A 115 -10.25 12.17 5.77
CA LEU A 115 -8.79 12.24 5.69
C LEU A 115 -8.27 13.58 6.22
N LYS A 116 -8.83 14.71 5.73
CA LYS A 116 -8.46 16.05 6.18
C LYS A 116 -8.71 16.22 7.68
N GLY A 117 -9.84 15.70 8.20
CA GLY A 117 -10.15 15.71 9.62
C GLY A 117 -9.12 14.95 10.47
N LEU A 118 -8.69 13.76 10.03
CA LEU A 118 -7.68 12.97 10.72
C LEU A 118 -6.31 13.69 10.75
N ILE A 119 -5.93 14.36 9.66
CA ILE A 119 -4.68 15.12 9.58
C ILE A 119 -4.71 16.33 10.51
N ARG A 120 -5.82 17.09 10.52
CA ARG A 120 -6.01 18.28 11.38
C ARG A 120 -5.93 17.99 12.87
N ARG A 121 -6.17 16.75 13.30
CA ARG A 121 -5.98 16.35 14.72
C ARG A 121 -4.53 16.40 15.18
N LYS A 122 -3.56 16.40 14.25
CA LYS A 122 -2.11 16.36 14.55
C LYS A 122 -1.33 17.52 14.00
N ILE A 123 -1.81 18.17 12.95
CA ILE A 123 -1.18 19.31 12.30
C ILE A 123 -2.03 20.54 12.57
N ALA A 124 -1.43 21.56 13.20
CA ALA A 124 -2.08 22.84 13.48
C ALA A 124 -1.61 23.97 12.54
N CYS A 125 -0.45 23.81 11.87
CA CYS A 125 0.10 24.81 10.97
C CYS A 125 -0.80 25.06 9.77
N LYS A 126 -1.37 26.26 9.66
CA LYS A 126 -2.32 26.63 8.61
C LYS A 126 -1.73 26.50 7.19
N GLN A 127 -0.46 26.90 7.00
CA GLN A 127 0.21 26.80 5.70
C GLN A 127 0.41 25.33 5.28
N THR A 128 0.82 24.47 6.21
CA THR A 128 0.94 23.03 5.96
C THR A 128 -0.40 22.40 5.63
N LEU A 129 -1.47 22.75 6.37
CA LEU A 129 -2.83 22.27 6.10
C LEU A 129 -3.35 22.75 4.75
N TRP A 130 -3.11 24.02 4.38
CA TRP A 130 -3.45 24.54 3.07
C TRP A 130 -2.81 23.72 1.93
N LEU A 131 -1.51 23.42 2.06
CA LEU A 131 -0.81 22.61 1.06
C LEU A 131 -1.37 21.18 0.98
N ILE A 132 -1.65 20.56 2.12
CA ILE A 132 -2.26 19.23 2.19
C ILE A 132 -3.63 19.23 1.51
N ASP A 133 -4.46 20.23 1.80
CA ASP A 133 -5.78 20.38 1.19
C ASP A 133 -5.68 20.53 -0.33
N LYS A 134 -4.75 21.37 -0.82
CA LYS A 134 -4.47 21.51 -2.25
C LYS A 134 -4.10 20.19 -2.92
N ILE A 135 -3.25 19.39 -2.28
CA ILE A 135 -2.83 18.10 -2.82
C ILE A 135 -3.99 17.09 -2.83
N ILE A 136 -4.79 17.03 -1.77
CA ILE A 136 -5.96 16.13 -1.68
C ILE A 136 -7.02 16.56 -2.70
N ASP A 137 -7.34 17.85 -2.78
CA ASP A 137 -8.37 18.39 -3.67
C ASP A 137 -8.00 18.31 -5.15
N ASN A 138 -6.70 18.25 -5.47
CA ASN A 138 -6.22 18.03 -6.84
C ASN A 138 -6.29 16.57 -7.28
N SER A 139 -6.75 15.65 -6.41
CA SER A 139 -6.86 14.22 -6.78
C SER A 139 -7.72 14.07 -8.05
N ASN A 140 -7.15 13.44 -9.08
CA ASN A 140 -7.87 13.14 -10.31
C ASN A 140 -8.91 12.03 -10.09
N PRO A 141 -9.94 11.92 -10.93
CA PRO A 141 -10.92 10.84 -10.83
C PRO A 141 -10.27 9.47 -10.80
N GLN A 142 -10.64 8.69 -9.80
CA GLN A 142 -10.22 7.30 -9.63
C GLN A 142 -11.31 6.34 -10.12
N GLU A 143 -11.11 5.03 -9.92
CA GLU A 143 -12.16 4.04 -10.17
C GLU A 143 -13.43 4.39 -9.36
N GLU A 144 -14.58 4.40 -10.03
CA GLU A 144 -15.84 4.76 -9.39
C GLU A 144 -16.22 3.76 -8.29
N VAL A 145 -16.60 4.29 -7.14
CA VAL A 145 -17.07 3.55 -5.98
C VAL A 145 -18.40 4.14 -5.55
N VAL A 146 -19.48 3.40 -5.75
CA VAL A 146 -20.82 3.76 -5.23
C VAL A 146 -21.11 2.83 -4.07
N GLU A 147 -20.99 3.35 -2.85
CA GLU A 147 -21.27 2.62 -1.62
C GLU A 147 -22.05 3.53 -0.68
N TYR A 148 -23.14 2.99 -0.11
CA TYR A 148 -23.99 3.67 0.86
C TYR A 148 -23.59 3.29 2.27
N PHE A 149 -23.69 4.25 3.19
CA PHE A 149 -23.45 4.11 4.63
C PHE A 149 -24.69 4.62 5.39
N SER A 150 -24.77 4.34 6.68
CA SER A 150 -25.97 4.59 7.50
C SER A 150 -26.48 6.05 7.49
N ASP A 151 -25.56 7.01 7.26
CA ASP A 151 -25.88 8.44 7.30
C ASP A 151 -26.09 9.03 5.90
N ASP A 152 -26.08 8.21 4.86
CA ASP A 152 -26.16 8.67 3.46
C ASP A 152 -27.62 8.82 3.00
N ASP A 153 -27.88 9.89 2.27
CA ASP A 153 -29.04 10.04 1.41
C ASP A 153 -28.76 9.49 0.00
N LEU A 154 -29.74 9.62 -0.91
CA LEU A 154 -29.65 9.11 -2.27
C LEU A 154 -28.47 9.68 -3.06
N PHE A 155 -28.07 10.93 -2.80
CA PHE A 155 -27.07 11.66 -3.57
C PHE A 155 -25.68 11.64 -2.90
N SER A 156 -25.61 11.42 -1.59
CA SER A 156 -24.36 11.43 -0.81
C SER A 156 -23.20 10.63 -1.42
N PRO A 157 -23.39 9.40 -1.95
CA PRO A 157 -22.30 8.64 -2.54
C PRO A 157 -21.72 9.24 -3.83
N VAL A 158 -22.50 10.05 -4.56
CA VAL A 158 -22.10 10.70 -5.81
C VAL A 158 -21.43 12.04 -5.54
N GLU A 159 -21.99 12.84 -4.63
CA GLU A 159 -21.48 14.17 -4.27
C GLU A 159 -20.19 14.12 -3.46
N ARG A 160 -19.99 13.04 -2.73
CA ARG A 160 -18.84 12.84 -1.85
C ARG A 160 -17.53 12.84 -2.61
N ARG A 161 -16.64 13.79 -2.27
CA ARG A 161 -15.27 13.80 -2.78
C ARG A 161 -14.45 12.69 -2.12
N LYS A 162 -14.02 11.73 -2.92
CA LYS A 162 -13.29 10.54 -2.48
C LYS A 162 -12.25 10.13 -3.50
N GLY A 163 -11.33 9.30 -3.05
CA GLY A 163 -10.27 8.73 -3.87
C GLY A 163 -8.99 9.56 -3.85
N ILE A 164 -7.89 8.88 -3.62
CA ILE A 164 -6.55 9.45 -3.73
C ILE A 164 -5.74 8.69 -4.78
N PRO A 165 -4.91 9.40 -5.57
CA PRO A 165 -4.23 8.82 -6.73
C PRO A 165 -3.16 7.80 -6.33
N ILE A 166 -3.17 6.61 -6.95
CA ILE A 166 -2.12 5.61 -6.77
C ILE A 166 -0.87 6.03 -7.55
N GLY A 167 0.29 6.01 -6.90
CA GLY A 167 1.59 6.30 -7.52
C GLY A 167 2.35 7.49 -6.91
N ASN A 168 1.77 8.17 -5.93
CA ASN A 168 2.39 9.30 -5.24
C ASN A 168 2.77 8.97 -3.80
N LEU A 169 3.86 9.57 -3.32
CA LEU A 169 4.34 9.39 -1.94
C LEU A 169 3.29 9.84 -0.91
N THR A 170 2.69 11.03 -1.13
CA THR A 170 1.65 11.56 -0.25
C THR A 170 0.45 10.64 -0.13
N SER A 171 0.01 10.02 -1.23
CA SER A 171 -1.13 9.09 -1.20
C SER A 171 -0.85 7.85 -0.36
N GLN A 172 0.36 7.30 -0.46
CA GLN A 172 0.77 6.15 0.36
C GLN A 172 0.81 6.50 1.85
N PHE A 173 1.32 7.69 2.15
CA PHE A 173 1.39 8.19 3.51
C PHE A 173 0.00 8.50 4.08
N PHE A 174 -0.86 9.19 3.34
CA PHE A 174 -2.25 9.48 3.71
C PHE A 174 -3.08 8.22 3.92
N ALA A 175 -2.86 7.19 3.11
CA ALA A 175 -3.46 5.88 3.32
C ALA A 175 -3.09 5.27 4.68
N ASN A 176 -1.85 5.41 5.14
CA ASN A 176 -1.46 4.96 6.48
C ASN A 176 -2.12 5.78 7.59
N ILE A 177 -2.23 7.10 7.44
CA ILE A 177 -2.93 7.97 8.39
C ILE A 177 -4.40 7.58 8.51
N TYR A 178 -5.05 7.30 7.37
CA TYR A 178 -6.48 7.01 7.32
C TYR A 178 -6.87 5.78 8.15
N LEU A 179 -6.03 4.74 8.17
CA LEU A 179 -6.25 3.51 8.93
C LEU A 179 -5.57 3.47 10.29
N ASN A 180 -4.84 4.53 10.69
CA ASN A 180 -4.17 4.54 11.98
C ASN A 180 -5.15 4.37 13.16
N GLY A 181 -6.32 4.99 13.08
CA GLY A 181 -7.37 4.82 14.09
C GLY A 181 -7.88 3.39 14.19
N LEU A 182 -7.99 2.68 13.06
CA LEU A 182 -8.35 1.26 13.04
C LEU A 182 -7.28 0.40 13.72
N ASP A 183 -5.99 0.71 13.50
CA ASP A 183 -4.89 0.00 14.14
C ASP A 183 -4.97 0.09 15.66
N HIS A 184 -5.22 1.28 16.20
CA HIS A 184 -5.42 1.53 17.63
C HIS A 184 -6.69 0.84 18.15
N PHE A 185 -7.80 0.91 17.40
CA PHE A 185 -9.02 0.21 17.77
C PHE A 185 -8.80 -1.29 17.92
N ILE A 186 -8.11 -1.93 16.98
CA ILE A 186 -7.80 -3.36 17.02
C ILE A 186 -6.85 -3.70 18.19
N LYS A 187 -5.85 -2.88 18.44
CA LYS A 187 -4.86 -3.13 19.50
C LYS A 187 -5.40 -2.81 20.90
N GLU A 188 -6.12 -1.72 21.08
CA GLU A 188 -6.47 -1.15 22.38
C GLU A 188 -7.90 -1.48 22.81
N LYS A 189 -8.87 -1.55 21.88
CA LYS A 189 -10.27 -1.87 22.20
C LYS A 189 -10.57 -3.35 22.02
N LEU A 190 -10.13 -3.95 20.91
CA LEU A 190 -10.30 -5.40 20.70
C LEU A 190 -9.23 -6.23 21.41
N LEU A 191 -8.19 -5.60 21.95
CA LEU A 191 -7.06 -6.23 22.64
C LEU A 191 -6.40 -7.34 21.81
N CYS A 192 -6.35 -7.16 20.49
CA CYS A 192 -5.73 -8.12 19.59
C CYS A 192 -4.21 -8.02 19.65
N LYS A 193 -3.57 -8.97 20.33
CA LYS A 193 -2.11 -9.03 20.50
C LYS A 193 -1.40 -9.25 19.18
N TYR A 194 -1.91 -10.14 18.32
CA TYR A 194 -1.27 -10.59 17.09
C TYR A 194 -1.99 -10.01 15.87
N TYR A 195 -1.61 -8.80 15.51
CA TYR A 195 -2.19 -8.00 14.42
C TYR A 195 -1.08 -7.41 13.56
N ILE A 196 -1.22 -7.48 12.24
CA ILE A 196 -0.29 -6.91 11.25
C ILE A 196 -1.09 -6.22 10.17
N ARG A 197 -0.65 -5.03 9.74
CA ARG A 197 -1.19 -4.35 8.56
C ARG A 197 -0.10 -4.00 7.54
N TYR A 198 -0.41 -4.20 6.28
CA TYR A 198 0.36 -3.73 5.14
C TYR A 198 -0.59 -2.99 4.18
N CYS A 199 -0.66 -1.66 4.27
CA CYS A 199 -1.62 -0.81 3.57
C CYS A 199 -3.07 -1.22 3.91
N ASP A 200 -3.83 -1.71 2.93
CA ASP A 200 -5.21 -2.19 3.02
C ASP A 200 -5.34 -3.68 3.37
N ASP A 201 -4.25 -4.45 3.26
CA ASP A 201 -4.21 -5.88 3.60
C ASP A 201 -3.77 -6.04 5.07
N PHE A 202 -4.64 -6.58 5.91
CA PHE A 202 -4.32 -6.77 7.32
C PHE A 202 -4.81 -8.11 7.86
N VAL A 203 -4.17 -8.57 8.91
CA VAL A 203 -4.41 -9.90 9.48
C VAL A 203 -4.41 -9.88 11.00
N LEU A 204 -5.33 -10.65 11.59
CA LEU A 204 -5.44 -10.88 13.01
C LEU A 204 -5.30 -12.38 13.29
N PHE A 205 -4.65 -12.73 14.38
CA PHE A 205 -4.46 -14.12 14.79
C PHE A 205 -5.01 -14.36 16.18
N SER A 206 -5.55 -15.56 16.39
CA SER A 206 -6.04 -16.01 17.69
C SER A 206 -6.05 -17.54 17.78
N ASN A 207 -6.04 -18.05 19.00
CA ASN A 207 -6.31 -19.47 19.27
C ASN A 207 -7.81 -19.77 19.37
N ASP A 208 -8.64 -18.73 19.42
CA ASP A 208 -10.10 -18.80 19.48
C ASP A 208 -10.71 -18.30 18.16
N LYS A 209 -11.39 -19.21 17.45
CA LYS A 209 -12.05 -18.92 16.17
C LYS A 209 -13.28 -18.01 16.36
N ALA A 210 -14.05 -18.19 17.42
CA ALA A 210 -15.24 -17.38 17.68
C ALA A 210 -14.85 -15.91 17.93
N LYS A 211 -13.76 -15.69 18.66
CA LYS A 211 -13.21 -14.35 18.90
C LYS A 211 -12.82 -13.64 17.61
N LEU A 212 -12.26 -14.34 16.63
CA LEU A 212 -11.94 -13.76 15.31
C LEU A 212 -13.19 -13.34 14.54
N HIS A 213 -14.29 -14.08 14.64
CA HIS A 213 -15.58 -13.68 14.06
C HIS A 213 -16.14 -12.43 14.74
N GLN A 214 -16.12 -12.38 16.07
CA GLN A 214 -16.53 -11.18 16.83
C GLN A 214 -15.70 -9.96 16.44
N TRP A 215 -14.37 -10.10 16.33
CA TRP A 215 -13.50 -9.01 15.90
C TRP A 215 -13.80 -8.57 14.47
N ARG A 216 -14.10 -9.51 13.57
CA ARG A 216 -14.49 -9.17 12.19
C ARG A 216 -15.73 -8.27 12.16
N GLU A 217 -16.78 -8.58 12.91
CA GLU A 217 -18.00 -7.77 12.98
C GLU A 217 -17.72 -6.37 13.59
N ALA A 218 -16.90 -6.30 14.63
CA ALA A 218 -16.50 -5.02 15.22
C ALA A 218 -15.66 -4.16 14.24
N ILE A 219 -14.79 -4.78 13.46
CA ILE A 219 -13.98 -4.12 12.43
C ILE A 219 -14.87 -3.60 11.30
N ILE A 220 -15.87 -4.35 10.86
CA ILE A 220 -16.83 -3.91 9.84
C ILE A 220 -17.50 -2.61 10.30
N LYS A 221 -18.06 -2.59 11.51
CA LYS A 221 -18.70 -1.39 12.09
C LYS A 221 -17.74 -0.21 12.21
N TYR A 222 -16.47 -0.46 12.57
CA TYR A 222 -15.48 0.61 12.63
C TYR A 222 -15.16 1.17 11.24
N LEU A 223 -15.01 0.30 10.23
CA LEU A 223 -14.73 0.72 8.86
C LEU A 223 -15.87 1.52 8.24
N GLU A 224 -17.12 1.23 8.60
CA GLU A 224 -18.27 2.03 8.19
C GLU A 224 -18.15 3.48 8.64
N SER A 225 -17.63 3.75 9.85
CA SER A 225 -17.36 5.12 10.33
C SER A 225 -16.27 5.84 9.52
N LEU A 226 -15.43 5.09 8.83
CA LEU A 226 -14.44 5.59 7.87
C LEU A 226 -14.94 5.54 6.41
N ARG A 227 -16.21 5.21 6.18
CA ARG A 227 -16.79 5.04 4.84
C ARG A 227 -15.99 4.04 3.98
N LEU A 228 -15.58 2.93 4.60
CA LEU A 228 -14.87 1.81 3.98
C LEU A 228 -15.64 0.51 4.18
N LYS A 229 -15.48 -0.43 3.22
CA LYS A 229 -16.05 -1.77 3.32
C LYS A 229 -14.98 -2.85 3.16
N LEU A 230 -15.12 -3.94 3.91
CA LEU A 230 -14.30 -5.13 3.69
C LEU A 230 -14.72 -5.86 2.42
N HIS A 231 -13.76 -6.49 1.77
CA HIS A 231 -14.03 -7.40 0.67
C HIS A 231 -14.56 -8.74 1.24
N GLU A 232 -15.85 -9.00 1.16
CA GLU A 232 -16.54 -10.14 1.81
C GLU A 232 -15.86 -11.48 1.52
N ASN A 233 -15.63 -11.78 0.24
CA ASN A 233 -15.05 -13.06 -0.20
C ASN A 233 -13.58 -13.26 0.21
N LYS A 234 -12.87 -12.21 0.63
CA LYS A 234 -11.46 -12.28 1.03
C LYS A 234 -11.25 -12.12 2.54
N SER A 235 -12.30 -11.74 3.28
CA SER A 235 -12.22 -11.51 4.71
C SER A 235 -12.73 -12.75 5.47
N GLN A 236 -11.87 -13.78 5.54
CA GLN A 236 -12.24 -15.10 6.05
C GLN A 236 -11.33 -15.55 7.20
N VAL A 237 -11.93 -16.28 8.14
CA VAL A 237 -11.21 -16.98 9.21
C VAL A 237 -10.82 -18.38 8.74
N SER A 238 -9.55 -18.72 8.86
CA SER A 238 -9.02 -20.03 8.49
C SER A 238 -7.98 -20.56 9.49
N PRO A 239 -7.76 -21.87 9.59
CA PRO A 239 -6.62 -22.43 10.30
C PRO A 239 -5.30 -21.98 9.66
N VAL A 240 -4.30 -21.63 10.47
CA VAL A 240 -2.96 -21.25 9.99
C VAL A 240 -2.27 -22.39 9.22
N THR A 241 -2.62 -23.63 9.51
CA THR A 241 -2.10 -24.85 8.85
C THR A 241 -2.51 -24.95 7.39
N HIS A 242 -3.58 -24.29 6.97
CA HIS A 242 -3.98 -24.24 5.56
C HIS A 242 -3.09 -23.31 4.72
N GLY A 243 -2.26 -22.50 5.39
CA GLY A 243 -1.41 -21.49 4.76
C GLY A 243 -2.20 -20.29 4.25
N THR A 244 -1.77 -19.11 4.63
CA THR A 244 -2.43 -17.84 4.28
C THR A 244 -1.61 -17.08 3.25
N THR A 245 -2.27 -16.59 2.21
CA THR A 245 -1.63 -15.75 1.20
C THR A 245 -1.48 -14.33 1.72
N PHE A 246 -0.24 -13.84 1.81
CA PHE A 246 0.09 -12.48 2.23
C PHE A 246 1.32 -11.98 1.47
N LEU A 247 1.23 -10.79 0.88
CA LEU A 247 2.32 -10.09 0.16
C LEU A 247 3.07 -10.96 -0.88
N GLY A 248 2.36 -11.79 -1.64
CA GLY A 248 2.95 -12.63 -2.69
C GLY A 248 3.49 -13.98 -2.22
N PHE A 249 3.34 -14.29 -0.94
CA PHE A 249 3.72 -15.57 -0.35
C PHE A 249 2.51 -16.30 0.22
N ARG A 250 2.53 -17.61 0.20
CA ARG A 250 1.66 -18.47 0.97
C ARG A 250 2.43 -18.94 2.20
N ILE A 251 2.03 -18.43 3.37
CA ILE A 251 2.76 -18.57 4.63
C ILE A 251 2.09 -19.65 5.47
N PHE A 252 2.88 -20.62 5.90
CA PHE A 252 2.54 -21.69 6.84
C PHE A 252 3.35 -21.49 8.11
N PRO A 253 3.02 -22.13 9.23
CA PRO A 253 3.82 -22.03 10.46
C PRO A 253 5.29 -22.41 10.27
N GLU A 254 5.56 -23.49 9.50
CA GLU A 254 6.89 -24.06 9.37
C GLU A 254 7.65 -23.57 8.14
N TYR A 255 6.95 -23.24 7.06
CA TYR A 255 7.56 -22.87 5.78
C TYR A 255 6.73 -21.82 5.01
N ARG A 256 7.34 -21.29 3.95
CA ARG A 256 6.70 -20.31 3.05
C ARG A 256 6.87 -20.76 1.61
N ARG A 257 5.83 -20.52 0.79
CA ARG A 257 5.86 -20.77 -0.65
C ARG A 257 5.58 -19.48 -1.41
N LEU A 258 6.11 -19.36 -2.61
CA LEU A 258 5.66 -18.32 -3.55
C LEU A 258 4.26 -18.65 -4.06
N VAL A 259 3.44 -17.62 -4.26
CA VAL A 259 2.12 -17.80 -4.88
C VAL A 259 2.30 -18.27 -6.33
N ARG A 260 1.47 -19.22 -6.76
CA ARG A 260 1.56 -19.87 -8.07
C ARG A 260 1.57 -18.87 -9.24
N ASP A 261 0.73 -17.86 -9.18
CA ASP A 261 0.63 -16.84 -10.22
C ASP A 261 1.94 -16.08 -10.41
N ASN A 262 2.64 -15.76 -9.31
CA ASN A 262 3.96 -15.13 -9.37
C ASN A 262 4.99 -16.05 -10.07
N LEU A 263 4.93 -17.36 -9.84
CA LEU A 263 5.83 -18.32 -10.50
C LEU A 263 5.56 -18.41 -12.00
N VAL A 264 4.28 -18.45 -12.39
CA VAL A 264 3.88 -18.48 -13.80
C VAL A 264 4.34 -17.20 -14.53
N LEU A 265 4.11 -16.05 -13.93
CA LEU A 265 4.55 -14.76 -14.48
C LEU A 265 6.07 -14.69 -14.59
N THR A 266 6.79 -15.13 -13.57
CA THR A 266 8.27 -15.19 -13.59
C THR A 266 8.77 -16.09 -14.72
N ARG A 267 8.25 -17.29 -14.89
CA ARG A 267 8.64 -18.19 -15.97
C ARG A 267 8.42 -17.57 -17.36
N ARG A 268 7.27 -16.90 -17.56
CA ARG A 268 6.97 -16.19 -18.82
C ARG A 268 7.96 -15.03 -19.06
N ARG A 269 8.29 -14.28 -18.02
CA ARG A 269 9.28 -13.19 -18.08
C ARG A 269 10.66 -13.72 -18.44
N LEU A 270 11.13 -14.79 -17.79
CA LEU A 270 12.43 -15.39 -18.04
C LEU A 270 12.55 -15.96 -19.46
N LYS A 271 11.49 -16.58 -20.01
CA LYS A 271 11.46 -17.02 -21.41
C LYS A 271 11.60 -15.84 -22.38
N ARG A 272 10.91 -14.72 -22.13
CA ARG A 272 11.04 -13.50 -22.95
C ARG A 272 12.44 -12.90 -22.88
N LEU A 273 13.03 -12.81 -21.69
CA LEU A 273 14.40 -12.33 -21.51
C LEU A 273 15.41 -13.20 -22.26
N LYS A 274 15.27 -14.53 -22.20
CA LYS A 274 16.14 -15.43 -22.94
C LYS A 274 16.00 -15.23 -24.46
N ALA A 275 14.79 -15.08 -24.99
CA ALA A 275 14.57 -14.81 -26.40
C ALA A 275 15.17 -13.45 -26.82
N ALA A 276 14.96 -12.39 -26.06
CA ALA A 276 15.52 -11.07 -26.33
C ALA A 276 17.08 -11.06 -26.27
N PHE A 277 17.66 -11.84 -25.36
CA PHE A 277 19.12 -12.02 -25.31
C PHE A 277 19.66 -12.74 -26.56
N ILE A 278 19.01 -13.82 -26.99
CA ILE A 278 19.40 -14.57 -28.19
C ILE A 278 19.27 -13.69 -29.44
N ALA A 279 18.24 -12.81 -29.50
CA ALA A 279 18.04 -11.86 -30.58
C ALA A 279 19.01 -10.64 -30.54
N GLY A 280 19.86 -10.54 -29.53
CA GLY A 280 20.79 -9.40 -29.37
C GLY A 280 20.16 -8.08 -28.93
N GLU A 281 18.86 -8.12 -28.50
CA GLU A 281 18.11 -6.94 -28.06
C GLU A 281 18.54 -6.44 -26.66
N ILE A 282 19.04 -7.34 -25.83
CA ILE A 282 19.50 -7.05 -24.46
C ILE A 282 20.84 -7.75 -24.18
N ASP A 283 21.62 -7.18 -23.29
CA ASP A 283 22.89 -7.73 -22.86
C ASP A 283 22.76 -8.76 -21.73
N MET A 284 23.83 -9.52 -21.47
CA MET A 284 23.90 -10.49 -20.39
C MET A 284 23.72 -9.84 -19.00
N ALA A 285 24.20 -8.61 -18.82
CA ALA A 285 24.07 -7.90 -17.55
C ALA A 285 22.58 -7.63 -17.21
N THR A 286 21.78 -7.23 -18.19
CA THR A 286 20.34 -7.03 -18.06
C THR A 286 19.62 -8.33 -17.68
N CYS A 287 19.96 -9.46 -18.33
CA CYS A 287 19.43 -10.78 -17.97
C CYS A 287 19.76 -11.14 -16.53
N ARG A 288 21.04 -11.06 -16.17
CA ARG A 288 21.56 -11.37 -14.83
C ARG A 288 20.89 -10.52 -13.77
N ASN A 289 20.81 -9.21 -13.95
CA ASN A 289 20.18 -8.29 -13.01
C ASN A 289 18.70 -8.64 -12.79
N SER A 290 17.97 -8.98 -13.84
CA SER A 290 16.56 -9.39 -13.75
C SER A 290 16.37 -10.69 -12.95
N ILE A 291 17.24 -11.68 -13.14
CA ILE A 291 17.21 -12.96 -12.43
C ILE A 291 17.59 -12.76 -10.96
N MET A 292 18.65 -11.98 -10.70
CA MET A 292 19.13 -11.69 -9.34
C MET A 292 18.08 -10.90 -8.53
N ALA A 293 17.37 -9.95 -9.16
CA ALA A 293 16.26 -9.25 -8.52
C ALA A 293 15.14 -10.22 -8.09
N TRP A 294 14.79 -11.19 -8.94
CA TRP A 294 13.83 -12.23 -8.59
C TRP A 294 14.36 -13.16 -7.48
N PHE A 295 15.64 -13.55 -7.51
CA PHE A 295 16.27 -14.34 -6.46
C PHE A 295 16.21 -13.62 -5.11
N GLY A 296 16.43 -12.29 -5.10
CA GLY A 296 16.28 -11.45 -3.91
C GLY A 296 14.91 -11.52 -3.26
N HIS A 297 13.84 -11.67 -4.08
CA HIS A 297 12.48 -11.90 -3.59
C HIS A 297 12.25 -13.37 -3.21
N ALA A 298 12.64 -14.31 -4.07
CA ALA A 298 12.37 -15.74 -3.91
C ALA A 298 13.05 -16.37 -2.68
N LYS A 299 14.21 -15.85 -2.26
CA LYS A 299 14.96 -16.36 -1.08
C LYS A 299 14.18 -16.27 0.24
N TRP A 300 13.11 -15.47 0.28
CA TRP A 300 12.26 -15.33 1.46
C TRP A 300 11.23 -16.45 1.61
N ALA A 301 11.18 -17.39 0.66
CA ALA A 301 10.41 -18.62 0.71
C ALA A 301 11.32 -19.85 0.56
N ASP A 302 10.78 -21.03 0.82
CA ASP A 302 11.47 -22.32 0.64
C ASP A 302 11.59 -22.65 -0.85
N THR A 303 12.55 -22.01 -1.50
CA THR A 303 12.73 -22.02 -2.97
C THR A 303 14.15 -22.41 -3.39
N PHE A 304 14.94 -23.05 -2.53
CA PHE A 304 16.32 -23.40 -2.86
C PHE A 304 16.41 -24.19 -4.17
N CYS A 305 15.75 -25.34 -4.28
CA CYS A 305 15.76 -26.16 -5.49
C CYS A 305 15.18 -25.43 -6.71
N LEU A 306 14.15 -24.59 -6.52
CA LEU A 306 13.57 -23.80 -7.61
C LEU A 306 14.55 -22.77 -8.16
N ARG A 307 15.26 -22.06 -7.27
CA ARG A 307 16.27 -21.06 -7.66
C ARG A 307 17.45 -21.71 -8.39
N HIS A 308 17.87 -22.90 -7.93
CA HIS A 308 18.94 -23.67 -8.57
C HIS A 308 18.55 -24.07 -10.01
N LYS A 309 17.38 -24.66 -10.20
CA LYS A 309 16.85 -24.98 -11.54
C LYS A 309 16.74 -23.77 -12.48
N ILE A 310 16.38 -22.62 -11.93
CA ILE A 310 16.28 -21.39 -12.74
C ILE A 310 17.68 -20.88 -13.10
N ALA A 311 18.66 -20.96 -12.19
CA ALA A 311 20.03 -20.62 -12.49
C ALA A 311 20.60 -21.50 -13.63
N GLU A 312 20.42 -22.81 -13.55
CA GLU A 312 20.88 -23.76 -14.60
C GLU A 312 20.29 -23.49 -15.99
N ILE A 313 19.05 -23.01 -16.07
CA ILE A 313 18.35 -22.82 -17.35
C ILE A 313 18.64 -21.43 -17.98
N TYR A 314 18.89 -20.42 -17.15
CA TYR A 314 18.88 -19.02 -17.59
C TYR A 314 20.14 -18.22 -17.26
N LEU A 315 21.09 -18.74 -16.50
CA LEU A 315 22.41 -18.20 -16.23
C LEU A 315 23.49 -19.08 -16.85
#